data_d24701c319f16a2c58f98f27482ddfae
#
_entry.id   d24701c319f16a2c58f98f27482ddfae
#
_cell.length_a   1.000
_cell.length_b   1.000
_cell.length_c   1.000
_cell.angle_alpha   90.00
_cell.angle_beta   90.00
_cell.angle_gamma   90.00
#
_symmetry.space_group_name_H-M   'P 1'
#
loop_
_entity.id
_entity.type
_entity.pdbx_description
1 polymer ?
#
loop_
_entity_poly.entity_id
_entity_poly.type
_entity_poly.pdbx_seq_one_letter_code
_entity_poly.pdbx_strand_id
1 'polypeptide(L)' 'MKFVIKHEIRGRIRVQILQGRMSIEQADILQYYFNAKPYSISVKVRERLSEIVIHYDGDRETVVRDLQ' A
#
# COMPACT_ATOMS: atom_id res chain seq x y z
N MET A 1 1.31 -5.66 -9.82
CA MET A 1 2.47 -5.36 -8.95
C MET A 1 2.76 -6.58 -8.08
N LYS A 2 4.01 -6.97 -7.99
CA LYS A 2 4.39 -8.10 -7.12
C LYS A 2 4.60 -7.61 -5.71
N PHE A 3 3.96 -8.26 -4.74
CA PHE A 3 4.05 -7.86 -3.35
C PHE A 3 3.78 -9.06 -2.43
N VAL A 4 4.20 -8.92 -1.18
CA VAL A 4 3.80 -9.85 -0.12
C VAL A 4 3.16 -9.06 1.01
N ILE A 5 2.16 -9.66 1.65
CA ILE A 5 1.54 -9.08 2.83
C ILE A 5 2.42 -9.46 4.02
N LYS A 6 3.02 -8.46 4.66
CA LYS A 6 3.93 -8.68 5.80
C LYS A 6 3.19 -8.72 7.11
N HIS A 7 2.11 -7.96 7.23
CA HIS A 7 1.33 -7.90 8.44
C HIS A 7 -0.06 -7.38 8.11
N GLU A 8 -1.06 -7.94 8.76
CA GLU A 8 -2.43 -7.56 8.49
C GLU A 8 -3.27 -7.72 9.75
N ILE A 9 -4.05 -6.68 10.04
CA ILE A 9 -5.15 -6.73 10.99
C ILE A 9 -6.35 -6.11 10.32
N ARG A 10 -7.51 -6.21 10.94
CA ARG A 10 -8.73 -5.62 10.39
C ARG A 10 -8.54 -4.11 10.23
N GLY A 11 -8.69 -3.63 9.00
CA GLY A 11 -8.57 -2.21 8.71
C GLY A 11 -7.16 -1.69 8.51
N ARG A 12 -6.14 -2.57 8.56
CA ARG A 12 -4.76 -2.15 8.32
C ARG A 12 -3.99 -3.26 7.63
N ILE A 13 -3.33 -2.93 6.53
CA ILE A 13 -2.52 -3.88 5.78
C ILE A 13 -1.15 -3.26 5.52
N ARG A 14 -0.10 -4.06 5.74
CA ARG A 14 1.26 -3.66 5.44
C ARG A 14 1.83 -4.64 4.42
N VAL A 15 2.27 -4.12 3.28
CA VAL A 15 2.79 -4.95 2.19
C VAL A 15 4.19 -4.51 1.82
N GLN A 16 4.98 -5.45 1.35
CA GLN A 16 6.29 -5.18 0.78
C GLN A 16 6.24 -5.42 -0.72
N ILE A 17 6.71 -4.45 -1.49
CA ILE A 17 6.78 -4.53 -2.94
C ILE A 17 8.06 -5.28 -3.33
N LEU A 18 7.93 -6.24 -4.23
CA LEU A 18 9.02 -7.13 -4.60
C LEU A 18 9.69 -6.77 -5.94
N GLN A 19 9.63 -5.51 -6.32
CA GLN A 19 10.15 -5.04 -7.61
C GLN A 19 11.49 -4.32 -7.49
N GLY A 20 12.27 -4.66 -6.47
CA GLY A 20 13.54 -4.01 -6.23
C GLY A 20 13.39 -2.69 -5.48
N ARG A 21 14.32 -1.78 -5.72
CA ARG A 21 14.38 -0.53 -4.99
C ARG A 21 13.30 0.45 -5.45
N MET A 22 12.58 1.01 -4.50
CA MET A 22 11.58 2.04 -4.79
C MET A 22 12.25 3.41 -4.76
N SER A 23 12.04 4.20 -5.80
CA SER A 23 12.50 5.59 -5.82
C SER A 23 11.53 6.47 -5.02
N ILE A 24 11.98 7.67 -4.66
CA ILE A 24 11.12 8.66 -4.00
C ILE A 24 9.94 9.02 -4.90
N GLU A 25 10.19 9.15 -6.21
CA GLU A 25 9.12 9.47 -7.17
C GLU A 25 8.07 8.37 -7.21
N GLN A 26 8.49 7.10 -7.23
CA GLN A 26 7.56 5.97 -7.20
C GLN A 26 6.76 5.96 -5.89
N ALA A 27 7.42 6.25 -4.77
CA ALA A 27 6.75 6.31 -3.49
C ALA A 27 5.68 7.40 -3.47
N ASP A 28 5.98 8.57 -4.03
CA ASP A 28 5.02 9.67 -4.11
C ASP A 28 3.82 9.31 -4.98
N ILE A 29 4.04 8.65 -6.10
CA ILE A 29 2.97 8.20 -6.99
C ILE A 29 2.07 7.19 -6.27
N LEU A 30 2.65 6.23 -5.59
CA LEU A 30 1.89 5.22 -4.85
C LEU A 30 1.11 5.86 -3.70
N GLN A 31 1.74 6.78 -2.98
CA GLN A 31 1.10 7.51 -1.90
C GLN A 31 -0.14 8.26 -2.41
N TYR A 32 0.02 8.97 -3.51
CA TYR A 32 -1.07 9.73 -4.11
C TYR A 32 -2.18 8.79 -4.60
N TYR A 33 -1.80 7.73 -5.29
CA TYR A 33 -2.74 6.78 -5.86
C TYR A 33 -3.64 6.16 -4.78
N PHE A 34 -3.03 5.65 -3.71
CA PHE A 34 -3.80 4.99 -2.67
C PHE A 34 -4.55 5.99 -1.76
N ASN A 35 -3.98 7.18 -1.54
CA ASN A 35 -4.70 8.20 -0.80
C ASN A 35 -5.99 8.66 -1.49
N ALA A 36 -6.04 8.56 -2.81
CA ALA A 36 -7.22 8.95 -3.57
C ALA A 36 -8.34 7.93 -3.53
N LYS A 37 -8.09 6.73 -3.00
CA LYS A 37 -9.11 5.69 -2.96
C LYS A 37 -10.15 5.97 -1.88
N PRO A 38 -11.45 5.69 -2.15
CA PRO A 38 -12.51 5.98 -1.18
C PRO A 38 -12.35 5.25 0.15
N TYR A 39 -11.73 4.07 0.13
CA TYR A 39 -11.56 3.27 1.34
C TYR A 39 -10.42 3.77 2.23
N SER A 40 -9.53 4.61 1.71
CA SER A 40 -8.29 4.95 2.44
C SER A 40 -8.54 5.93 3.56
N ILE A 41 -8.13 5.55 4.77
CA ILE A 41 -8.11 6.42 5.94
C ILE A 41 -6.75 7.10 6.02
N SER A 42 -5.67 6.31 5.90
CA SER A 42 -4.32 6.84 5.81
C SER A 42 -3.43 5.88 5.04
N VAL A 43 -2.45 6.44 4.35
CA VAL A 43 -1.50 5.65 3.55
C VAL A 43 -0.10 6.17 3.86
N LYS A 44 0.82 5.25 4.09
CA LYS A 44 2.21 5.58 4.30
C LYS A 44 3.07 4.70 3.42
N VAL A 45 3.90 5.32 2.59
CA VAL A 45 4.83 4.60 1.73
C VAL A 45 6.25 4.86 2.25
N ARG A 46 7.00 3.78 2.48
CA ARG A 46 8.38 3.85 2.95
C ARG A 46 9.28 3.36 1.83
N GLU A 47 9.87 4.29 1.09
CA GLU A 47 10.65 3.95 -0.10
C GLU A 47 11.87 3.10 0.23
N ARG A 48 12.51 3.33 1.37
CA ARG A 48 13.70 2.55 1.77
C ARG A 48 13.41 1.09 1.99
N LEU A 49 12.19 0.79 2.43
CA LEU A 49 11.77 -0.59 2.73
C LEU A 49 10.92 -1.17 1.62
N SER A 50 10.63 -0.40 0.58
CA SER A 50 9.68 -0.76 -0.47
C SER A 50 8.35 -1.22 0.13
N GLU A 51 7.86 -0.49 1.12
CA GLU A 51 6.75 -0.90 1.96
C GLU A 51 5.60 0.10 1.86
N ILE A 52 4.38 -0.41 1.84
CA ILE A 52 3.16 0.40 1.88
C ILE A 52 2.32 -0.06 3.07
N VAL A 53 1.89 0.90 3.88
CA VAL A 53 0.96 0.65 4.99
C VAL A 53 -0.32 1.41 4.68
N ILE A 54 -1.43 0.68 4.60
CA ILE A 54 -2.74 1.26 4.30
C ILE A 54 -3.69 0.99 5.45
N HIS A 55 -4.22 2.06 6.03
CA HIS A 55 -5.37 1.98 6.93
C HIS A 55 -6.61 2.25 6.09
N TYR A 56 -7.56 1.35 6.14
CA TYR A 56 -8.72 1.41 5.26
C TYR A 56 -10.01 1.07 6.01
N ASP A 57 -11.11 1.52 5.43
CA ASP A 57 -12.46 1.19 5.89
C ASP A 57 -13.15 0.46 4.74
N GLY A 58 -13.81 -0.65 5.06
CA GLY A 58 -14.55 -1.42 4.08
C GLY A 58 -13.89 -2.75 3.74
N ASP A 59 -13.99 -3.15 2.49
CA ASP A 59 -13.66 -4.49 2.04
C ASP A 59 -12.16 -4.66 1.77
N ARG A 60 -11.55 -5.59 2.48
CA ARG A 60 -10.15 -5.98 2.31
C ARG A 60 -9.84 -6.37 0.85
N GLU A 61 -10.74 -7.11 0.22
CA GLU A 61 -10.50 -7.61 -1.13
C GLU A 61 -10.37 -6.49 -2.16
N THR A 62 -11.07 -5.39 -1.95
CA THR A 62 -10.94 -4.21 -2.81
C THR A 62 -9.52 -3.63 -2.72
N VAL A 63 -8.99 -3.54 -1.50
CA VAL A 63 -7.62 -3.03 -1.29
C VAL A 63 -6.60 -3.95 -1.95
N VAL A 64 -6.73 -5.26 -1.73
CA VAL A 64 -5.80 -6.24 -2.31
C VAL A 64 -5.86 -6.22 -3.83
N ARG A 65 -7.04 -6.08 -4.40
CA ARG A 65 -7.20 -5.99 -5.85
C ARG A 65 -6.46 -4.79 -6.42
N ASP A 66 -6.54 -3.65 -5.75
CA ASP A 66 -5.86 -2.43 -6.19
C ASP A 66 -4.33 -2.54 -6.05
N LEU A 67 -3.85 -3.37 -5.14
CA LEU A 67 -2.41 -3.65 -5.01
C LEU A 67 -1.89 -4.55 -6.14
N GLN A 68 -2.75 -5.34 -6.71
CA GLN A 68 -2.37 -6.20 -7.84
C GLN A 68 -2.28 -5.38 -9.12
#